data_a936885b642e3f74960d182b102f4e43
#
_entry.id   a936885b642e3f74960d182b102f4e43
#
_cell.length_a   1.000
_cell.length_b   1.000
_cell.length_c   1.000
_cell.angle_alpha   90.00
_cell.angle_beta   90.00
_cell.angle_gamma   90.00
#
_symmetry.space_group_name_H-M   'P 1'
#
loop_
_entity.id
_entity.type
_entity.pdbx_description
1 polymer ?
#
loop_
_entity_poly.entity_id
_entity_poly.type
_entity_poly.pdbx_seq_one_letter_code
_entity_poly.pdbx_strand_id
1 'polypeptide(L)'
;KVMDTEILHYWGDLHGQSEETIGTGSAEEYFNFAKNRAFLDVSGHQGNDFQITKKFWKELNEITKKYNKNNVFITMPGYEWSGNTSLGGDRNVFFPEEDRIIRRSSHAMIEDRSDIETDCTTANELFESLEKNNEFDTLVYAHCGGRYADIKYAHDGRFEKSVEVHSSWGTFEWIVHDAFEEGYRIG
;
A
#
# COMPACT_ATOMS: atom_id res chain seq x y z
N LYS A 1 28.39 10.66 -27.72
CA LYS A 1 28.81 10.02 -26.45
C LYS A 1 27.57 9.45 -25.83
N VAL A 2 27.36 8.14 -25.94
CA VAL A 2 26.36 7.41 -25.15
C VAL A 2 26.94 7.45 -23.74
N MET A 3 26.25 8.13 -22.82
CA MET A 3 26.57 8.00 -21.41
C MET A 3 26.07 6.62 -20.98
N ASP A 4 27.02 5.75 -20.66
CA ASP A 4 26.75 4.45 -20.07
C ASP A 4 26.29 4.72 -18.62
N THR A 5 24.98 4.95 -18.45
CA THR A 5 24.39 5.04 -17.13
C THR A 5 24.17 3.61 -16.66
N GLU A 6 24.93 3.19 -15.68
CA GLU A 6 24.72 1.90 -15.02
C GLU A 6 23.30 1.84 -14.48
N ILE A 7 22.49 0.95 -15.04
CA ILE A 7 21.12 0.71 -14.56
C ILE A 7 21.22 -0.23 -13.37
N LEU A 8 20.86 0.28 -12.18
CA LEU A 8 20.76 -0.54 -10.99
C LEU A 8 19.39 -1.20 -10.92
N HIS A 9 19.38 -2.48 -10.57
CA HIS A 9 18.15 -3.24 -10.35
C HIS A 9 17.99 -3.49 -8.85
N TYR A 10 16.78 -3.23 -8.35
CA TYR A 10 16.41 -3.46 -6.96
C TYR A 10 15.25 -4.46 -6.90
N TRP A 11 15.27 -5.31 -5.89
CA TRP A 11 14.25 -6.33 -5.67
C TRP A 11 13.42 -5.98 -4.44
N GLY A 12 12.12 -6.11 -4.56
CA GLY A 12 11.21 -5.76 -3.48
C GLY A 12 9.99 -6.65 -3.39
N ASP A 13 9.45 -6.73 -2.17
CA ASP A 13 8.11 -7.21 -1.89
C ASP A 13 7.35 -6.07 -1.20
N LEU A 14 6.34 -5.54 -1.89
CA LEU A 14 5.56 -4.40 -1.45
C LEU A 14 4.13 -4.80 -1.03
N HIS A 15 3.89 -6.09 -0.78
CA HIS A 15 2.56 -6.56 -0.37
C HIS A 15 2.63 -7.66 0.70
N GLY A 16 3.46 -7.44 1.73
CA GLY A 16 3.55 -8.35 2.86
C GLY A 16 2.37 -8.22 3.82
N GLN A 17 2.03 -9.33 4.47
CA GLN A 17 0.99 -9.39 5.51
C GLN A 17 1.53 -10.13 6.75
N SER A 18 0.89 -9.94 7.91
CA SER A 18 1.24 -10.59 9.17
C SER A 18 0.02 -11.19 9.86
N GLU A 19 0.24 -11.82 11.02
CA GLU A 19 -0.81 -12.47 11.79
C GLU A 19 -1.88 -11.52 12.34
N GLU A 20 -1.56 -10.23 12.44
CA GLU A 20 -2.52 -9.20 12.83
C GLU A 20 -3.56 -8.91 11.74
N THR A 21 -3.30 -9.38 10.51
CA THR A 21 -4.22 -9.27 9.39
C THR A 21 -4.53 -10.66 8.80
N ILE A 22 -4.27 -10.94 7.53
CA ILE A 22 -4.57 -12.25 6.92
C ILE A 22 -3.31 -13.12 6.70
N GLY A 23 -2.15 -12.64 7.12
CA GLY A 23 -0.88 -13.36 6.99
C GLY A 23 -0.63 -14.32 8.15
N THR A 24 0.59 -14.87 8.17
CA THR A 24 1.11 -15.73 9.24
C THR A 24 2.46 -15.21 9.71
N GLY A 25 2.73 -15.35 11.03
CA GLY A 25 3.91 -14.78 11.64
C GLY A 25 3.80 -13.27 11.87
N SER A 26 4.68 -12.73 12.69
CA SER A 26 4.64 -11.32 13.07
C SER A 26 5.15 -10.39 11.95
N ALA A 27 4.79 -9.10 12.02
CA ALA A 27 5.34 -8.10 11.12
C ALA A 27 6.88 -8.01 11.24
N GLU A 28 7.43 -8.22 12.42
CA GLU A 28 8.88 -8.24 12.62
C GLU A 28 9.55 -9.44 11.93
N GLU A 29 8.94 -10.63 12.01
CA GLU A 29 9.43 -11.81 11.29
C GLU A 29 9.39 -11.61 9.78
N TYR A 30 8.35 -10.95 9.27
CA TYR A 30 8.23 -10.60 7.85
C TYR A 30 9.42 -9.74 7.38
N PHE A 31 9.68 -8.60 8.03
CA PHE A 31 10.81 -7.74 7.65
C PHE A 31 12.17 -8.42 7.84
N ASN A 32 12.32 -9.21 8.91
CA ASN A 32 13.54 -9.98 9.13
C ASN A 32 13.78 -11.01 8.02
N PHE A 33 12.74 -11.71 7.59
CA PHE A 33 12.83 -12.66 6.47
C PHE A 33 13.15 -11.94 5.16
N ALA A 34 12.43 -10.87 4.83
CA ALA A 34 12.65 -10.08 3.63
C ALA A 34 14.11 -9.63 3.50
N LYS A 35 14.66 -9.06 4.58
CA LYS A 35 16.04 -8.57 4.63
C LYS A 35 17.10 -9.66 4.63
N ASN A 36 16.97 -10.67 5.50
CA ASN A 36 18.07 -11.58 5.86
C ASN A 36 17.97 -12.97 5.21
N ARG A 37 16.82 -13.30 4.59
CA ARG A 37 16.58 -14.58 3.92
C ARG A 37 16.25 -14.43 2.45
N ALA A 38 15.35 -13.53 2.11
CA ALA A 38 14.99 -13.22 0.73
C ALA A 38 15.97 -12.23 0.08
N PHE A 39 16.79 -11.52 0.87
CA PHE A 39 17.77 -10.54 0.41
C PHE A 39 17.16 -9.45 -0.47
N LEU A 40 15.97 -8.98 -0.09
CA LEU A 40 15.29 -7.89 -0.78
C LEU A 40 15.98 -6.55 -0.47
N ASP A 41 15.88 -5.62 -1.41
CA ASP A 41 16.33 -4.24 -1.26
C ASP A 41 15.27 -3.34 -0.62
N VAL A 42 14.00 -3.65 -0.88
CA VAL A 42 12.84 -2.88 -0.37
C VAL A 42 11.70 -3.80 0.03
N SER A 43 10.97 -3.42 1.08
CA SER A 43 9.78 -4.17 1.52
C SER A 43 8.76 -3.24 2.17
N GLY A 44 7.48 -3.60 2.05
CA GLY A 44 6.35 -2.90 2.66
C GLY A 44 5.32 -3.88 3.20
N HIS A 45 4.89 -3.65 4.45
CA HIS A 45 3.76 -4.38 5.01
C HIS A 45 2.47 -3.71 4.56
N GLN A 46 1.55 -4.49 3.99
CA GLN A 46 0.28 -4.04 3.43
C GLN A 46 -0.89 -4.83 4.02
N GLY A 47 -0.98 -4.83 5.35
CA GLY A 47 -2.13 -5.42 6.04
C GLY A 47 -3.43 -4.70 5.70
N ASN A 48 -4.54 -5.44 5.68
CA ASN A 48 -5.86 -4.89 5.39
C ASN A 48 -6.26 -3.86 6.46
N ASP A 49 -6.58 -2.66 6.06
CA ASP A 49 -6.88 -1.50 6.91
C ASP A 49 -7.93 -1.78 7.99
N PHE A 50 -9.00 -2.49 7.63
CA PHE A 50 -10.12 -2.83 8.52
C PHE A 50 -9.76 -3.83 9.65
N GLN A 51 -8.54 -4.38 9.64
CA GLN A 51 -7.98 -5.23 10.70
C GLN A 51 -6.88 -4.52 11.50
N ILE A 52 -6.31 -3.43 10.96
CA ILE A 52 -5.23 -2.69 11.62
C ILE A 52 -5.81 -1.81 12.73
N THR A 53 -5.62 -2.22 13.98
CA THR A 53 -5.94 -1.40 15.15
C THR A 53 -5.00 -0.20 15.25
N LYS A 54 -5.42 0.86 15.95
CA LYS A 54 -4.56 2.02 16.25
C LYS A 54 -3.27 1.63 16.97
N LYS A 55 -3.36 0.64 17.87
CA LYS A 55 -2.19 0.09 18.58
C LYS A 55 -1.24 -0.57 17.59
N PHE A 56 -1.74 -1.45 16.72
CA PHE A 56 -0.91 -2.16 15.76
C PHE A 56 -0.33 -1.21 14.71
N TRP A 57 -1.09 -0.20 14.27
CA TRP A 57 -0.55 0.81 13.35
C TRP A 57 0.69 1.51 13.92
N LYS A 58 0.64 1.90 15.19
CA LYS A 58 1.80 2.49 15.88
C LYS A 58 2.97 1.51 15.94
N GLU A 59 2.73 0.27 16.36
CA GLU A 59 3.74 -0.79 16.45
C GLU A 59 4.36 -1.08 15.07
N LEU A 60 3.54 -1.19 14.02
CA LEU A 60 4.00 -1.40 12.65
C LEU A 60 4.93 -0.27 12.19
N ASN A 61 4.59 0.98 12.48
CA ASN A 61 5.45 2.13 12.17
C ASN A 61 6.80 2.05 12.92
N GLU A 62 6.80 1.66 14.19
CA GLU A 62 8.04 1.46 14.96
C GLU A 62 8.92 0.32 14.38
N ILE A 63 8.30 -0.79 13.99
CA ILE A 63 8.99 -1.92 13.34
C ILE A 63 9.55 -1.48 11.97
N THR A 64 8.75 -0.82 11.16
CA THR A 64 9.16 -0.30 9.86
C THR A 64 10.40 0.59 9.99
N LYS A 65 10.36 1.56 10.90
CA LYS A 65 11.49 2.45 11.20
C LYS A 65 12.75 1.69 11.66
N LYS A 66 12.58 0.67 12.50
CA LYS A 66 13.68 -0.16 13.00
C LYS A 66 14.44 -0.86 11.87
N TYR A 67 13.71 -1.35 10.84
CA TYR A 67 14.30 -2.09 9.72
C TYR A 67 14.82 -1.18 8.62
N ASN A 68 14.31 0.05 8.50
CA ASN A 68 14.70 1.01 7.45
C ASN A 68 16.15 1.44 7.63
N LYS A 69 16.99 1.17 6.62
CA LYS A 69 18.39 1.54 6.62
C LYS A 69 18.86 1.90 5.22
N ASN A 70 19.09 3.18 5.01
CA ASN A 70 19.57 3.71 3.73
C ASN A 70 20.75 2.89 3.16
N ASN A 71 20.69 2.62 1.86
CA ASN A 71 21.67 1.83 1.09
C ASN A 71 21.85 0.37 1.56
N VAL A 72 20.95 -0.16 2.39
CA VAL A 72 21.00 -1.55 2.86
C VAL A 72 19.69 -2.27 2.68
N PHE A 73 18.60 -1.69 3.19
CA PHE A 73 17.26 -2.24 3.10
C PHE A 73 16.25 -1.14 3.40
N ILE A 74 15.38 -0.86 2.47
CA ILE A 74 14.35 0.18 2.61
C ILE A 74 13.04 -0.46 3.02
N THR A 75 12.41 0.12 4.03
CA THR A 75 11.05 -0.24 4.42
C THR A 75 10.16 0.98 4.36
N MET A 76 8.95 0.81 3.85
CA MET A 76 7.96 1.89 3.73
C MET A 76 6.78 1.60 4.63
N PRO A 77 6.37 2.57 5.48
CA PRO A 77 5.10 2.49 6.20
C PRO A 77 3.94 2.44 5.20
N GLY A 78 2.95 1.62 5.48
CA GLY A 78 1.82 1.51 4.58
C GLY A 78 0.77 0.51 5.04
N TYR A 79 -0.30 0.43 4.29
CA TYR A 79 -1.41 -0.49 4.51
C TYR A 79 -2.20 -0.69 3.20
N GLU A 80 -2.92 -1.78 3.10
CA GLU A 80 -3.90 -1.98 2.05
C GLU A 80 -5.22 -1.33 2.47
N TRP A 81 -5.60 -0.24 1.78
CA TRP A 81 -6.95 0.30 1.87
C TRP A 81 -7.90 -0.65 1.13
N SER A 82 -8.74 -1.35 1.89
CA SER A 82 -9.44 -2.54 1.44
C SER A 82 -10.93 -2.27 1.18
N GLY A 83 -11.21 -1.38 0.25
CA GLY A 83 -12.56 -1.04 -0.18
C GLY A 83 -13.19 -2.11 -1.07
N ASN A 84 -14.53 -2.20 -1.05
CA ASN A 84 -15.23 -3.01 -2.04
C ASN A 84 -15.03 -2.45 -3.45
N THR A 85 -15.01 -3.31 -4.48
CA THR A 85 -14.83 -2.90 -5.88
C THR A 85 -15.82 -1.80 -6.29
N SER A 86 -17.09 -1.91 -5.90
CA SER A 86 -18.12 -0.90 -6.17
C SER A 86 -17.90 0.46 -5.49
N LEU A 87 -16.94 0.55 -4.58
CA LEU A 87 -16.53 1.76 -3.86
C LEU A 87 -15.10 2.19 -4.23
N GLY A 88 -14.55 1.55 -5.26
CA GLY A 88 -13.25 1.82 -5.83
C GLY A 88 -12.28 0.63 -5.79
N GLY A 89 -12.49 -0.36 -4.90
CA GLY A 89 -11.64 -1.54 -4.76
C GLY A 89 -10.33 -1.28 -4.01
N ASP A 90 -9.54 -2.32 -3.81
CA ASP A 90 -8.35 -2.31 -2.97
C ASP A 90 -7.23 -1.41 -3.52
N ARG A 91 -6.51 -0.70 -2.64
CA ARG A 91 -5.33 0.11 -2.94
C ARG A 91 -4.23 -0.12 -1.91
N ASN A 92 -3.02 -0.31 -2.38
CA ASN A 92 -1.84 -0.26 -1.52
C ASN A 92 -1.41 1.19 -1.33
N VAL A 93 -1.33 1.63 -0.08
CA VAL A 93 -0.95 2.99 0.31
C VAL A 93 0.40 2.94 0.99
N PHE A 94 1.35 3.76 0.52
CA PHE A 94 2.71 3.85 1.06
C PHE A 94 3.05 5.28 1.42
N PHE A 95 3.64 5.47 2.58
CA PHE A 95 4.12 6.76 3.04
C PHE A 95 5.64 6.82 3.02
N PRO A 96 6.24 8.00 2.74
CA PRO A 96 7.68 8.18 2.82
C PRO A 96 8.21 8.21 4.26
N GLU A 97 7.33 8.52 5.23
CA GLU A 97 7.65 8.69 6.64
C GLU A 97 6.61 7.99 7.52
N GLU A 98 7.02 7.61 8.72
CA GLU A 98 6.17 7.00 9.73
C GLU A 98 5.17 8.01 10.32
N ASP A 99 4.24 7.50 11.13
CA ASP A 99 3.26 8.25 11.92
C ASP A 99 2.21 9.03 11.09
N ARG A 100 2.05 8.70 9.80
CA ARG A 100 0.95 9.23 8.99
C ARG A 100 -0.39 8.65 9.45
N ILE A 101 -1.46 9.39 9.16
CA ILE A 101 -2.83 8.97 9.49
C ILE A 101 -3.20 7.71 8.69
N ILE A 102 -3.65 6.67 9.39
CA ILE A 102 -4.31 5.55 8.72
C ILE A 102 -5.75 5.94 8.38
N ARG A 103 -6.14 5.67 7.13
CA ARG A 103 -7.50 5.87 6.63
C ARG A 103 -8.08 4.52 6.32
N ARG A 104 -9.08 4.12 7.08
CA ARG A 104 -9.66 2.78 6.90
C ARG A 104 -10.89 2.84 6.00
N SER A 105 -11.07 1.79 5.22
CA SER A 105 -12.29 1.58 4.43
C SER A 105 -13.49 1.25 5.35
N SER A 106 -13.21 0.69 6.54
CA SER A 106 -14.24 0.28 7.49
C SER A 106 -13.67 0.07 8.90
N HIS A 107 -14.43 0.45 9.92
CA HIS A 107 -14.18 0.12 11.34
C HIS A 107 -14.96 -1.12 11.82
N ALA A 108 -15.62 -1.87 10.94
CA ALA A 108 -16.54 -2.93 11.36
C ALA A 108 -15.90 -4.02 12.22
N MET A 109 -14.59 -4.27 12.06
CA MET A 109 -13.82 -5.27 12.81
C MET A 109 -12.93 -4.68 13.92
N ILE A 110 -13.00 -3.37 14.18
CA ILE A 110 -12.16 -2.67 15.15
C ILE A 110 -13.04 -2.12 16.27
N GLU A 111 -12.76 -2.53 17.52
CA GLU A 111 -13.51 -2.10 18.70
C GLU A 111 -13.22 -0.64 19.08
N ASP A 112 -11.93 -0.24 19.03
CA ASP A 112 -11.52 1.13 19.30
C ASP A 112 -11.93 2.05 18.16
N ARG A 113 -12.86 2.94 18.44
CA ARG A 113 -13.41 3.91 17.49
C ARG A 113 -12.88 5.32 17.68
N SER A 114 -11.78 5.48 18.41
CA SER A 114 -11.24 6.80 18.75
C SER A 114 -10.66 7.57 17.57
N ASP A 115 -10.51 6.94 16.41
CA ASP A 115 -9.99 7.51 15.16
C ASP A 115 -10.91 7.23 13.95
N ILE A 116 -12.19 6.89 14.20
CA ILE A 116 -13.17 6.58 13.14
C ILE A 116 -13.41 7.76 12.19
N GLU A 117 -13.17 8.96 12.64
CA GLU A 117 -13.32 10.20 11.83
C GLU A 117 -12.28 10.30 10.70
N THR A 118 -11.24 9.45 10.73
CA THR A 118 -10.24 9.38 9.66
C THR A 118 -10.58 8.37 8.57
N ASP A 119 -11.65 7.59 8.75
CA ASP A 119 -12.08 6.59 7.78
C ASP A 119 -12.44 7.23 6.45
N CYS A 120 -12.14 6.49 5.39
CA CYS A 120 -12.51 6.81 4.02
C CYS A 120 -13.20 5.59 3.43
N THR A 121 -14.51 5.68 3.20
CA THR A 121 -15.34 4.53 2.79
C THR A 121 -15.32 4.29 1.30
N THR A 122 -14.83 5.26 0.52
CA THR A 122 -14.65 5.17 -0.93
C THR A 122 -13.22 5.57 -1.33
N ALA A 123 -12.75 5.09 -2.47
CA ALA A 123 -11.43 5.46 -2.98
C ALA A 123 -11.32 6.98 -3.28
N ASN A 124 -12.42 7.61 -3.67
CA ASN A 124 -12.46 9.07 -3.85
C ASN A 124 -12.22 9.80 -2.52
N GLU A 125 -12.89 9.37 -1.43
CA GLU A 125 -12.66 9.94 -0.09
C GLU A 125 -11.21 9.74 0.37
N LEU A 126 -10.58 8.60 0.04
CA LEU A 126 -9.17 8.36 0.31
C LEU A 126 -8.29 9.43 -0.36
N PHE A 127 -8.45 9.65 -1.68
CA PHE A 127 -7.69 10.66 -2.41
C PHE A 127 -7.97 12.08 -1.91
N GLU A 128 -9.22 12.43 -1.67
CA GLU A 128 -9.61 13.73 -1.10
C GLU A 128 -8.99 13.97 0.28
N SER A 129 -8.92 12.93 1.11
CA SER A 129 -8.30 13.02 2.44
C SER A 129 -6.79 13.20 2.36
N LEU A 130 -6.10 12.52 1.44
CA LEU A 130 -4.68 12.71 1.17
C LEU A 130 -4.40 14.15 0.69
N GLU A 131 -5.20 14.65 -0.24
CA GLU A 131 -5.09 16.03 -0.73
C GLU A 131 -5.32 17.06 0.37
N LYS A 132 -6.39 16.91 1.15
CA LYS A 132 -6.73 17.81 2.26
C LYS A 132 -5.62 17.93 3.30
N ASN A 133 -4.85 16.85 3.50
CA ASN A 133 -3.72 16.82 4.42
C ASN A 133 -2.38 17.19 3.75
N ASN A 134 -2.39 17.59 2.47
CA ASN A 134 -1.19 17.90 1.68
C ASN A 134 -0.18 16.75 1.61
N GLU A 135 -0.63 15.51 1.62
CA GLU A 135 0.19 14.30 1.59
C GLU A 135 0.50 13.85 0.15
N PHE A 136 0.92 14.79 -0.73
CA PHE A 136 1.21 14.54 -2.15
C PHE A 136 2.45 13.68 -2.39
N ASP A 137 3.21 13.38 -1.37
CA ASP A 137 4.33 12.45 -1.35
C ASP A 137 3.93 10.99 -1.10
N THR A 138 2.64 10.73 -0.83
CA THR A 138 2.07 9.40 -0.70
C THR A 138 2.04 8.69 -2.07
N LEU A 139 2.43 7.43 -2.09
CA LEU A 139 2.26 6.56 -3.25
C LEU A 139 1.05 5.65 -3.04
N VAL A 140 0.23 5.53 -4.07
CA VAL A 140 -0.91 4.62 -4.09
C VAL A 140 -0.77 3.71 -5.31
N TYR A 141 -1.00 2.42 -5.12
CA TYR A 141 -1.06 1.44 -6.20
C TYR A 141 -2.44 0.80 -6.22
N ALA A 142 -3.10 0.84 -7.38
CA ALA A 142 -4.31 0.06 -7.59
C ALA A 142 -3.99 -1.42 -7.45
N HIS A 143 -4.67 -2.12 -6.54
CA HIS A 143 -4.41 -3.52 -6.24
C HIS A 143 -5.40 -4.45 -6.95
N CYS A 144 -4.91 -5.61 -7.36
CA CYS A 144 -5.68 -6.63 -8.05
C CYS A 144 -6.04 -7.84 -7.16
N GLY A 145 -6.47 -7.56 -5.93
CA GLY A 145 -6.90 -8.60 -4.98
C GLY A 145 -8.31 -9.13 -5.22
N GLY A 146 -8.87 -9.74 -4.19
CA GLY A 146 -10.24 -10.25 -4.21
C GLY A 146 -11.31 -9.17 -4.41
N ARG A 147 -10.99 -7.91 -4.06
CA ARG A 147 -11.78 -6.70 -4.31
C ARG A 147 -10.97 -5.78 -5.22
N TYR A 148 -10.74 -6.23 -6.43
CA TYR A 148 -9.89 -5.51 -7.39
C TYR A 148 -10.25 -4.01 -7.51
N ALA A 149 -9.24 -3.19 -7.72
CA ALA A 149 -9.41 -1.77 -7.92
C ALA A 149 -10.21 -1.48 -9.20
N ASP A 150 -11.30 -0.71 -9.05
CA ASP A 150 -12.02 -0.11 -10.17
C ASP A 150 -11.45 1.28 -10.44
N ILE A 151 -10.44 1.33 -11.33
CA ILE A 151 -9.76 2.59 -11.68
C ILE A 151 -10.61 3.51 -12.56
N LYS A 152 -11.68 2.99 -13.19
CA LYS A 152 -12.66 3.81 -13.92
C LYS A 152 -13.61 4.52 -12.94
N TYR A 153 -13.88 3.92 -11.78
CA TYR A 153 -14.66 4.54 -10.72
C TYR A 153 -13.89 5.66 -10.01
N ALA A 154 -12.62 5.40 -9.68
CA ALA A 154 -11.77 6.35 -8.97
C ALA A 154 -10.31 6.19 -9.39
N HIS A 155 -9.68 7.30 -9.77
CA HIS A 155 -8.25 7.41 -10.04
C HIS A 155 -7.79 8.83 -9.78
N ASP A 156 -6.65 8.98 -9.10
CA ASP A 156 -5.97 10.27 -8.97
C ASP A 156 -4.49 10.11 -9.30
N GLY A 157 -4.11 10.51 -10.51
CA GLY A 157 -2.74 10.40 -11.00
C GLY A 157 -1.70 11.23 -10.22
N ARG A 158 -2.10 12.01 -9.23
CA ARG A 158 -1.17 12.65 -8.28
C ARG A 158 -0.62 11.64 -7.29
N PHE A 159 -1.43 10.67 -6.89
CA PHE A 159 -1.10 9.62 -5.90
C PHE A 159 -0.92 8.25 -6.56
N GLU A 160 -1.88 7.83 -7.41
CA GLU A 160 -1.91 6.51 -8.04
C GLU A 160 -1.06 6.50 -9.30
N LYS A 161 0.21 6.10 -9.14
CA LYS A 161 1.24 6.11 -10.19
C LYS A 161 1.40 4.76 -10.89
N SER A 162 0.96 3.68 -10.25
CA SER A 162 1.16 2.32 -10.71
C SER A 162 -0.06 1.47 -10.43
N VAL A 163 -0.17 0.36 -11.14
CA VAL A 163 -1.14 -0.69 -10.88
C VAL A 163 -0.41 -2.01 -10.68
N GLU A 164 -0.91 -2.84 -9.81
CA GLU A 164 -0.50 -4.23 -9.72
C GLU A 164 -1.28 -5.05 -10.75
N VAL A 165 -0.58 -5.93 -11.45
CA VAL A 165 -1.18 -6.79 -12.48
C VAL A 165 -1.28 -8.25 -12.04
N HIS A 166 -0.67 -8.61 -10.92
CA HIS A 166 -0.63 -9.96 -10.40
C HIS A 166 -0.72 -10.01 -8.88
N SER A 167 -1.45 -10.99 -8.37
CA SER A 167 -1.52 -11.34 -6.96
C SER A 167 -1.75 -12.84 -6.81
N SER A 168 -1.87 -13.34 -5.58
CA SER A 168 -2.29 -14.73 -5.35
C SER A 168 -3.70 -15.05 -5.87
N TRP A 169 -4.50 -14.04 -6.20
CA TRP A 169 -5.84 -14.18 -6.80
C TRP A 169 -5.81 -14.38 -8.32
N GLY A 170 -4.68 -14.09 -8.98
CA GLY A 170 -4.51 -14.26 -10.42
C GLY A 170 -3.79 -13.11 -11.09
N THR A 171 -3.87 -13.09 -12.42
CA THR A 171 -3.30 -12.05 -13.27
C THR A 171 -4.41 -11.18 -13.85
N PHE A 172 -4.31 -9.87 -13.67
CA PHE A 172 -5.33 -8.87 -13.98
C PHE A 172 -4.81 -7.83 -14.99
N GLU A 173 -4.19 -8.27 -16.08
CA GLU A 173 -3.61 -7.39 -17.11
C GLU A 173 -4.64 -6.41 -17.71
N TRP A 174 -5.91 -6.74 -17.67
CA TRP A 174 -6.99 -5.90 -18.17
C TRP A 174 -7.06 -4.53 -17.44
N ILE A 175 -6.58 -4.43 -16.17
CA ILE A 175 -6.56 -3.14 -15.44
C ILE A 175 -5.62 -2.14 -16.13
N VAL A 176 -4.53 -2.61 -16.74
CA VAL A 176 -3.61 -1.77 -17.53
C VAL A 176 -4.30 -1.29 -18.80
N HIS A 177 -5.07 -2.18 -19.45
CA HIS A 177 -5.87 -1.81 -20.63
C HIS A 177 -6.89 -0.72 -20.28
N ASP A 178 -7.62 -0.89 -19.18
CA ASP A 178 -8.58 0.10 -18.70
C ASP A 178 -7.89 1.46 -18.43
N ALA A 179 -6.72 1.46 -17.81
CA ALA A 179 -5.96 2.68 -17.57
C ALA A 179 -5.57 3.40 -18.89
N PHE A 180 -5.16 2.66 -19.91
CA PHE A 180 -4.82 3.24 -21.21
C PHE A 180 -6.05 3.75 -21.95
N GLU A 181 -7.20 3.06 -21.86
CA GLU A 181 -8.45 3.55 -22.43
C GLU A 181 -8.89 4.88 -21.81
N GLU A 182 -8.74 5.04 -20.50
CA GLU A 182 -9.03 6.29 -19.79
C GLU A 182 -7.95 7.37 -19.97
N GLY A 183 -6.82 7.04 -20.61
CA GLY A 183 -5.71 7.96 -20.84
C GLY A 183 -4.87 8.23 -19.58
N TYR A 184 -4.93 7.36 -18.58
CA TYR A 184 -4.15 7.48 -17.35
C TYR A 184 -2.66 7.22 -17.61
N ARG A 185 -1.80 7.98 -16.92
CA ARG A 185 -0.35 7.80 -16.94
C ARG A 185 0.08 6.97 -15.73
N ILE A 186 0.07 5.67 -15.92
CA ILE A 186 0.48 4.69 -14.93
C ILE A 186 1.56 3.76 -15.49
N GLY A 187 2.38 3.17 -14.60
CA GLY A 187 3.41 2.19 -14.94
C GLY A 187 3.33 0.94 -14.07
#